data_5f28952efb0ebdd023957836db3a1f93
#
_entry.id   5f28952efb0ebdd023957836db3a1f93
#
_cell.length_a   1.000
_cell.length_b   1.000
_cell.length_c   1.000
_cell.angle_alpha   90.00
_cell.angle_beta   90.00
_cell.angle_gamma   90.00
#
_symmetry.space_group_name_H-M   'P 1'
#
loop_
_entity.id
_entity.type
_entity.pdbx_description
1 polymer ?
#
loop_
_entity_poly.entity_id
_entity_poly.type
_entity_poly.pdbx_seq_one_letter_code
_entity_poly.pdbx_strand_id
1 'polypeptide(L)' 'MKMSLNGYNAYTAVHNGGLYKATVWRTDGEYPFELRVYYVDDAGARHEEFCKSYKTASSAFGKLQRYFKGESAVWSAD' A
#
# COMPACT_ATOMS: atom_id res chain seq x y z
N MET A 1 -7.75 6.44 6.46
CA MET A 1 -7.88 5.75 5.17
C MET A 1 -9.23 5.09 5.05
N LYS A 2 -9.78 5.09 3.88
CA LYS A 2 -11.09 4.51 3.65
C LYS A 2 -11.03 3.62 2.40
N MET A 3 -11.53 2.39 2.53
CA MET A 3 -11.61 1.44 1.43
C MET A 3 -12.75 1.82 0.49
N SER A 4 -12.50 1.91 -0.81
CA SER A 4 -13.56 2.16 -1.78
C SER A 4 -14.42 0.91 -1.99
N LEU A 5 -15.66 1.10 -2.41
CA LEU A 5 -16.56 -0.01 -2.72
C LEU A 5 -16.07 -0.85 -3.90
N ASN A 6 -15.32 -0.23 -4.80
CA ASN A 6 -14.75 -0.94 -5.96
C ASN A 6 -13.56 -1.81 -5.57
N GLY A 7 -13.12 -1.69 -4.33
CA GLY A 7 -12.05 -2.53 -3.83
C GLY A 7 -10.66 -2.18 -4.32
N TYR A 8 -10.46 -1.03 -4.92
CA TYR A 8 -9.15 -0.58 -5.36
C TYR A 8 -8.83 0.78 -4.76
N ASN A 9 -7.72 0.86 -4.03
CA ASN A 9 -7.24 2.09 -3.41
C ASN A 9 -5.75 2.24 -3.68
N ALA A 10 -5.33 3.42 -4.06
CA ALA A 10 -3.94 3.72 -4.35
C ALA A 10 -3.46 4.86 -3.47
N TYR A 11 -2.21 4.77 -3.03
CA TYR A 11 -1.60 5.71 -2.09
C TYR A 11 -0.18 6.05 -2.51
N THR A 12 0.29 7.22 -2.09
CA THR A 12 1.64 7.69 -2.34
C THR A 12 2.28 8.11 -1.02
N ALA A 13 3.56 7.81 -0.85
CA ALA A 13 4.34 8.31 0.27
C ALA A 13 5.74 8.69 -0.19
N VAL A 14 6.36 9.62 0.54
CA VAL A 14 7.77 9.93 0.39
C VAL A 14 8.47 9.53 1.69
N HIS A 15 9.53 8.74 1.57
CA HIS A 15 10.29 8.25 2.71
C HIS A 15 11.77 8.30 2.39
N ASN A 16 12.55 9.02 3.22
CA ASN A 16 13.99 9.20 3.01
C ASN A 16 14.35 9.68 1.60
N GLY A 17 13.54 10.59 1.04
CA GLY A 17 13.74 11.10 -0.31
C GLY A 17 13.30 10.17 -1.42
N GLY A 18 12.83 8.97 -1.09
CA GLY A 18 12.33 8.01 -2.07
C GLY A 18 10.82 8.10 -2.23
N LEU A 19 10.35 7.86 -3.45
CA LEU A 19 8.91 7.85 -3.76
C LEU A 19 8.40 6.41 -3.71
N TYR A 20 7.30 6.21 -3.00
CA TYR A 20 6.65 4.91 -2.86
C TYR A 20 5.20 4.98 -3.28
N LYS A 21 4.72 3.92 -3.87
CA LYS A 21 3.31 3.72 -4.20
C LYS A 21 2.81 2.46 -3.52
N ALA A 22 1.54 2.47 -3.14
CA ALA A 22 0.91 1.29 -2.58
C ALA A 22 -0.49 1.13 -3.12
N THR A 23 -0.95 -0.11 -3.22
CA THR A 23 -2.34 -0.41 -3.56
C THR A 23 -2.92 -1.37 -2.54
N VAL A 24 -4.17 -1.14 -2.17
CA VAL A 24 -4.97 -2.09 -1.41
C VAL A 24 -6.11 -2.49 -2.34
N TRP A 25 -6.11 -3.74 -2.72
CA TRP A 25 -7.00 -4.29 -3.75
C TRP A 25 -7.88 -5.37 -3.15
N ARG A 26 -9.17 -5.30 -3.43
CA ARG A 26 -10.09 -6.35 -2.99
C ARG A 26 -10.22 -7.41 -4.07
N THR A 27 -9.90 -8.65 -3.69
CA THR A 27 -10.01 -9.81 -4.55
C THR A 27 -11.07 -10.76 -3.98
N ASP A 28 -11.24 -11.91 -4.60
CA ASP A 28 -12.08 -12.98 -4.06
C ASP A 28 -11.24 -13.93 -3.22
N GLY A 29 -11.89 -14.72 -2.37
CA GLY A 29 -11.24 -15.77 -1.63
C GLY A 29 -11.14 -15.51 -0.14
N GLU A 30 -10.37 -16.34 0.55
CA GLU A 30 -10.26 -16.34 2.01
C GLU A 30 -9.49 -15.12 2.53
N TYR A 31 -8.53 -14.62 1.74
CA TYR A 31 -7.73 -13.44 2.06
C TYR A 31 -7.97 -12.39 0.98
N PRO A 32 -9.12 -11.68 1.03
CA PRO A 32 -9.54 -10.86 -0.10
C PRO A 32 -8.86 -9.51 -0.23
N PHE A 33 -8.06 -9.08 0.75
CA PHE A 33 -7.46 -7.75 0.72
C PHE A 33 -5.96 -7.85 0.46
N GLU A 34 -5.56 -7.57 -0.78
CA GLU A 34 -4.16 -7.63 -1.18
C GLU A 34 -3.50 -6.26 -1.06
N LEU A 35 -2.40 -6.21 -0.32
CA LEU A 35 -1.56 -5.02 -0.20
C LEU A 35 -0.29 -5.23 -1.02
N ARG A 36 0.00 -4.28 -1.92
CA ARG A 36 1.26 -4.22 -2.64
C ARG A 36 1.93 -2.89 -2.41
N VAL A 37 3.24 -2.89 -2.24
CA VAL A 37 4.04 -1.68 -2.08
C VAL A 37 5.13 -1.68 -3.13
N TYR A 38 5.30 -0.54 -3.80
CA TYR A 38 6.27 -0.34 -4.86
C TYR A 38 7.20 0.81 -4.52
N TYR A 39 8.47 0.64 -4.82
CA TYR A 39 9.42 1.74 -4.89
C TYR A 39 9.41 2.29 -6.33
N VAL A 40 9.41 3.60 -6.47
CA VAL A 40 9.43 4.25 -7.80
C VAL A 40 10.84 4.83 -8.00
N ASP A 41 11.52 4.39 -9.05
CA ASP A 41 12.88 4.87 -9.33
C ASP A 41 12.86 6.23 -10.05
N ASP A 42 14.05 6.78 -10.32
CA ASP A 42 14.19 8.10 -10.94
C ASP A 42 13.62 8.16 -12.36
N ALA A 43 13.53 7.03 -13.02
CA ALA A 43 12.93 6.93 -14.36
C ALA A 43 11.41 6.76 -14.30
N GLY A 44 10.82 6.66 -13.11
CA GLY A 44 9.40 6.45 -12.93
C GLY A 44 8.96 4.99 -12.98
N ALA A 45 9.89 4.07 -13.07
CA ALA A 45 9.58 2.64 -13.08
C ALA A 45 9.25 2.16 -11.67
N ARG A 46 8.24 1.29 -11.56
CA ARG A 46 7.81 0.73 -10.28
C ARG A 46 8.47 -0.61 -10.04
N HIS A 47 8.97 -0.79 -8.83
CA HIS A 47 9.59 -2.03 -8.39
C HIS A 47 8.82 -2.54 -7.18
N GLU A 48 8.11 -3.66 -7.34
CA GLU A 48 7.35 -4.24 -6.24
C GLU A 48 8.32 -4.75 -5.17
N GLU A 49 8.15 -4.31 -3.94
CA GLU A 49 8.98 -4.75 -2.83
C GLU A 49 8.21 -5.48 -1.74
N PHE A 50 6.88 -5.44 -1.79
CA PHE A 50 6.05 -6.13 -0.80
C PHE A 50 4.71 -6.49 -1.42
N CYS A 51 4.24 -7.70 -1.14
CA CYS A 51 2.92 -8.15 -1.54
C CYS A 51 2.42 -9.18 -0.54
N LYS A 52 1.24 -8.93 0.04
CA LYS A 52 0.62 -9.88 0.96
C LYS A 52 -0.89 -9.68 0.97
N SER A 53 -1.62 -10.78 1.14
CA SER A 53 -3.07 -10.77 1.26
C SER A 53 -3.50 -10.91 2.71
N TYR A 54 -4.59 -10.25 3.08
CA TYR A 54 -5.11 -10.18 4.44
C TYR A 54 -6.58 -10.55 4.47
N LYS A 55 -7.04 -11.01 5.62
CA LYS A 55 -8.47 -11.36 5.82
C LYS A 55 -9.36 -10.13 5.90
N THR A 56 -8.85 -9.03 6.43
CA THR A 56 -9.63 -7.80 6.64
C THR A 56 -8.92 -6.59 6.05
N ALA A 57 -9.70 -5.60 5.66
CA ALA A 57 -9.17 -4.32 5.20
C ALA A 57 -8.37 -3.63 6.31
N SER A 58 -8.83 -3.72 7.55
CA SER A 58 -8.15 -3.14 8.71
C SER A 58 -6.72 -3.68 8.86
N SER A 59 -6.53 -4.98 8.66
CA SER A 59 -5.19 -5.59 8.73
C SER A 59 -4.29 -5.08 7.62
N ALA A 60 -4.81 -4.99 6.38
CA ALA A 60 -4.04 -4.48 5.25
C ALA A 60 -3.62 -3.02 5.48
N PHE A 61 -4.57 -2.16 5.87
CA PHE A 61 -4.27 -0.75 6.15
C PHE A 61 -3.35 -0.57 7.35
N GLY A 62 -3.52 -1.40 8.38
CA GLY A 62 -2.64 -1.37 9.54
C GLY A 62 -1.19 -1.68 9.17
N LYS A 63 -0.99 -2.68 8.31
CA LYS A 63 0.35 -2.99 7.81
C LYS A 63 0.92 -1.83 6.99
N LEU A 64 0.11 -1.21 6.14
CA LEU A 64 0.55 -0.08 5.33
C LEU A 64 0.97 1.10 6.20
N GLN A 65 0.18 1.44 7.23
CA GLN A 65 0.50 2.52 8.14
C GLN A 65 1.80 2.30 8.90
N ARG A 66 2.17 1.05 9.13
CA ARG A 66 3.39 0.68 9.85
C ARG A 66 4.52 0.22 8.93
N TYR A 67 4.36 0.39 7.63
CA TYR A 67 5.29 -0.17 6.64
C TYR A 67 6.72 0.32 6.85
N PHE A 68 6.91 1.58 7.16
CA PHE A 68 8.23 2.19 7.39
C PHE A 68 8.62 2.22 8.87
N LYS A 69 8.18 1.28 9.65
CA LYS A 69 8.62 0.96 11.03
C LYS A 69 9.11 2.15 11.86
N GLY A 70 8.20 2.96 12.38
CA GLY A 70 8.55 4.07 13.25
C GLY A 70 9.08 5.31 12.55
N GLU A 71 9.26 5.27 11.26
CA GLU A 71 9.55 6.45 10.47
C GLU A 71 8.28 7.26 10.24
N SER A 72 8.43 8.55 10.04
CA SER A 72 7.29 9.47 9.90
C SER A 72 6.80 9.60 8.46
N ALA A 73 6.77 8.54 7.72
CA ALA A 73 6.18 8.56 6.38
C ALA A 73 4.65 8.48 6.47
N VAL A 74 3.98 9.33 5.71
CA VAL A 74 2.51 9.39 5.68
C VAL A 74 2.04 8.99 4.29
N TRP A 75 1.13 8.03 4.24
CA TRP A 75 0.50 7.62 3.00
C TRP A 75 -0.67 8.54 2.68
N SER A 76 -0.64 9.13 1.50
CA SER A 76 -1.72 9.99 1.01
C SER A 76 -2.48 9.29 -0.09
N ALA A 77 -3.81 9.34 -0.05
CA ALA A 77 -4.65 8.75 -1.10
C ALA A 77 -4.43 9.49 -2.43
N ASP A 78 -4.30 8.72 -3.48
CA ASP A 78 -4.15 9.27 -4.84
C ASP A 78 -5.47 9.83 -5.37
#